data_5f3276c44d83c8378a09e8747f90a809
#
_entry.id   5f3276c44d83c8378a09e8747f90a809
#
_cell.length_a   1.000
_cell.length_b   1.000
_cell.length_c   1.000
_cell.angle_alpha   90.00
_cell.angle_beta   90.00
_cell.angle_gamma   90.00
#
_symmetry.space_group_name_H-M   'P 1'
#
loop_
_entity.id
_entity.type
_entity.pdbx_description
1 polymer ?
#
loop_
_entity_poly.entity_id
_entity_poly.type
_entity_poly.pdbx_seq_one_letter_code
_entity_poly.pdbx_strand_id
1 'polypeptide(L)'
;FRGVPKEQRERAARGVLKRVGLGHRLSHYPRQMSGGQQQRVGIARAFVTKPEVVFADEPTGNLDSKTKTEVMTMICAFAHDFNQTIVLVTHDPQMASYADRIVTLLDGRITSDRLNTDLSRPTVPSTPSAPTTPTTPSTPSAQRTQGVDR
;
A
#
# COMPACT_ATOMS: atom_id res chain seq x y z
N PHE A 1 12.00 -10.56 -5.88
CA PHE A 1 11.34 -11.26 -7.02
C PHE A 1 12.18 -12.36 -7.69
N ARG A 2 13.42 -12.65 -7.22
CA ARG A 2 14.16 -13.83 -7.70
C ARG A 2 13.38 -15.10 -7.31
N GLY A 3 13.13 -16.01 -8.27
CA GLY A 3 12.41 -17.26 -8.05
C GLY A 3 10.87 -17.18 -8.14
N VAL A 4 10.28 -15.99 -8.24
CA VAL A 4 8.83 -15.86 -8.42
C VAL A 4 8.47 -15.98 -9.91
N PRO A 5 7.51 -16.85 -10.31
CA PRO A 5 7.07 -17.00 -11.69
C PRO A 5 6.60 -15.68 -12.31
N LYS A 6 6.82 -15.49 -13.61
CA LYS A 6 6.50 -14.25 -14.34
C LYS A 6 5.04 -13.82 -14.14
N GLU A 7 4.10 -14.74 -14.27
CA GLU A 7 2.66 -14.46 -14.13
C GLU A 7 2.31 -13.94 -12.72
N GLN A 8 2.91 -14.51 -11.69
CA GLN A 8 2.69 -14.05 -10.31
C GLN A 8 3.26 -12.64 -10.09
N ARG A 9 4.45 -12.35 -10.65
CA ARG A 9 5.06 -11.02 -10.59
C ARG A 9 4.18 -9.98 -11.29
N GLU A 10 3.70 -10.29 -12.48
CA GLU A 10 2.82 -9.40 -13.25
C GLU A 10 1.50 -9.16 -12.53
N ARG A 11 0.89 -10.20 -11.96
CA ARG A 11 -0.35 -10.09 -11.17
C ARG A 11 -0.14 -9.19 -9.96
N ALA A 12 0.93 -9.39 -9.21
CA ALA A 12 1.28 -8.55 -8.05
C ALA A 12 1.49 -7.09 -8.46
N ALA A 13 2.29 -6.84 -9.50
CA ALA A 13 2.55 -5.50 -10.01
C ALA A 13 1.26 -4.78 -10.47
N ARG A 14 0.41 -5.47 -11.24
CA ARG A 14 -0.89 -4.93 -11.67
C ARG A 14 -1.80 -4.61 -10.49
N GLY A 15 -1.81 -5.48 -9.47
CA GLY A 15 -2.60 -5.28 -8.25
C GLY A 15 -2.19 -4.00 -7.51
N VAL A 16 -0.89 -3.82 -7.25
CA VAL A 16 -0.39 -2.65 -6.54
C VAL A 16 -0.55 -1.38 -7.39
N LEU A 17 -0.28 -1.42 -8.70
CA LEU A 17 -0.48 -0.27 -9.59
C LEU A 17 -1.95 0.18 -9.67
N LYS A 18 -2.90 -0.75 -9.64
CA LYS A 18 -4.33 -0.40 -9.51
C LYS A 18 -4.63 0.33 -8.20
N ARG A 19 -4.05 -0.11 -7.09
CA ARG A 19 -4.25 0.52 -5.77
C ARG A 19 -3.72 1.94 -5.69
N VAL A 20 -2.63 2.25 -6.40
CA VAL A 20 -2.11 3.63 -6.49
C VAL A 20 -2.82 4.45 -7.57
N GLY A 21 -3.92 3.96 -8.12
CA GLY A 21 -4.71 4.68 -9.13
C GLY A 21 -4.13 4.67 -10.55
N LEU A 22 -3.15 3.80 -10.83
CA LEU A 22 -2.47 3.72 -12.12
C LEU A 22 -2.89 2.50 -12.98
N GLY A 23 -4.01 1.86 -12.65
CA GLY A 23 -4.51 0.71 -13.40
C GLY A 23 -4.75 0.97 -14.89
N HIS A 24 -5.07 2.22 -15.26
CA HIS A 24 -5.27 2.66 -16.64
C HIS A 24 -3.96 3.07 -17.35
N ARG A 25 -2.82 3.03 -16.66
CA ARG A 25 -1.50 3.46 -17.15
C ARG A 25 -0.48 2.32 -17.26
N LEU A 26 -0.90 1.07 -17.19
CA LEU A 26 -0.01 -0.11 -17.16
C LEU A 26 0.92 -0.24 -18.36
N SER A 27 0.56 0.33 -19.52
CA SER A 27 1.36 0.32 -20.76
C SER A 27 2.17 1.60 -20.97
N HIS A 28 2.13 2.56 -20.02
CA HIS A 28 2.83 3.83 -20.16
C HIS A 28 4.28 3.73 -19.68
N TYR A 29 5.16 4.43 -20.38
CA TYR A 29 6.54 4.60 -19.96
C TYR A 29 6.67 5.79 -18.99
N PRO A 30 7.72 5.83 -18.13
CA PRO A 30 7.90 6.93 -17.17
C PRO A 30 7.85 8.33 -17.79
N ARG A 31 8.43 8.51 -19.00
CA ARG A 31 8.41 9.79 -19.73
C ARG A 31 7.01 10.26 -20.14
N GLN A 32 6.02 9.38 -20.10
CA GLN A 32 4.61 9.68 -20.44
C GLN A 32 3.77 9.94 -19.17
N MET A 33 4.41 9.98 -18.01
CA MET A 33 3.76 10.15 -16.71
C MET A 33 4.14 11.47 -16.08
N SER A 34 3.19 12.10 -15.37
CA SER A 34 3.47 13.26 -14.52
C SER A 34 4.37 12.90 -13.34
N GLY A 35 5.01 13.89 -12.71
CA GLY A 35 5.86 13.67 -11.52
C GLY A 35 5.12 12.92 -10.40
N GLY A 36 3.87 13.29 -10.10
CA GLY A 36 3.05 12.60 -9.11
C GLY A 36 2.69 11.16 -9.52
N GLN A 37 2.50 10.88 -10.81
CA GLN A 37 2.29 9.51 -11.30
C GLN A 37 3.58 8.68 -11.17
N GLN A 38 4.73 9.26 -11.49
CA GLN A 38 6.03 8.59 -11.30
C GLN A 38 6.29 8.28 -9.82
N GLN A 39 5.94 9.22 -8.92
CA GLN A 39 6.02 9.01 -7.47
C GLN A 39 5.14 7.83 -7.02
N ARG A 40 3.89 7.75 -7.50
CA ARG A 40 2.99 6.61 -7.22
C ARG A 40 3.55 5.28 -7.75
N VAL A 41 4.25 5.27 -8.88
CA VAL A 41 4.98 4.08 -9.36
C VAL A 41 6.11 3.71 -8.40
N GLY A 42 6.86 4.68 -7.90
CA GLY A 42 7.91 4.48 -6.89
C GLY A 42 7.37 3.83 -5.62
N ILE A 43 6.24 4.34 -5.12
CA ILE A 43 5.53 3.74 -3.97
C ILE A 43 5.09 2.31 -4.28
N ALA A 44 4.42 2.09 -5.41
CA ALA A 44 3.99 0.75 -5.82
C ALA A 44 5.17 -0.25 -5.88
N ARG A 45 6.33 0.20 -6.35
CA ARG A 45 7.57 -0.60 -6.39
C ARG A 45 8.07 -0.98 -5.00
N ALA A 46 8.01 -0.07 -4.02
CA ALA A 46 8.43 -0.35 -2.65
C ALA A 46 7.53 -1.41 -1.99
N PHE A 47 6.22 -1.35 -2.24
CA PHE A 47 5.24 -2.22 -1.58
C PHE A 47 4.94 -3.55 -2.29
N VAL A 48 5.29 -3.69 -3.58
CA VAL A 48 4.93 -4.89 -4.37
C VAL A 48 5.54 -6.20 -3.84
N THR A 49 6.68 -6.13 -3.16
CA THR A 49 7.37 -7.28 -2.56
C THR A 49 6.86 -7.62 -1.17
N LYS A 50 5.97 -6.81 -0.60
CA LYS A 50 5.46 -6.90 0.77
C LYS A 50 6.59 -7.01 1.81
N PRO A 51 7.54 -6.07 1.85
CA PRO A 51 8.61 -6.07 2.84
C PRO A 51 8.05 -5.83 4.24
N GLU A 52 8.76 -6.24 5.29
CA GLU A 52 8.37 -5.94 6.68
C GLU A 52 8.59 -4.46 7.02
N VAL A 53 9.62 -3.84 6.43
CA VAL A 53 9.99 -2.44 6.66
C VAL A 53 10.18 -1.74 5.32
N VAL A 54 9.65 -0.53 5.19
CA VAL A 54 9.85 0.38 4.07
C VAL A 54 10.50 1.65 4.55
N PHE A 55 11.61 2.04 3.93
CA PHE A 55 12.26 3.33 4.15
C PHE A 55 11.79 4.32 3.10
N ALA A 56 11.28 5.44 3.55
CA ALA A 56 10.80 6.54 2.72
C ALA A 56 11.58 7.82 3.08
N ASP A 57 12.53 8.17 2.22
CA ASP A 57 13.35 9.36 2.36
C ASP A 57 12.76 10.49 1.51
N GLU A 58 12.30 11.56 2.17
CA GLU A 58 11.62 12.71 1.57
C GLU A 58 10.59 12.32 0.49
N PRO A 59 9.63 11.42 0.77
CA PRO A 59 8.76 10.86 -0.26
C PRO A 59 7.82 11.89 -0.90
N THR A 60 7.76 13.11 -0.35
CA THR A 60 6.90 14.19 -0.82
C THR A 60 7.65 15.48 -1.16
N GLY A 61 8.98 15.48 -1.14
CA GLY A 61 9.81 16.69 -1.21
C GLY A 61 9.56 17.58 -2.43
N ASN A 62 9.20 17.02 -3.58
CA ASN A 62 9.02 17.73 -4.85
C ASN A 62 7.54 17.84 -5.28
N LEU A 63 6.60 17.73 -4.34
CA LEU A 63 5.17 17.70 -4.62
C LEU A 63 4.48 18.95 -4.07
N ASP A 64 3.39 19.37 -4.70
CA ASP A 64 2.48 20.38 -4.16
C ASP A 64 1.73 19.86 -2.92
N SER A 65 1.21 20.75 -2.09
CA SER A 65 0.60 20.42 -0.79
C SER A 65 -0.53 19.38 -0.89
N LYS A 66 -1.36 19.46 -1.94
CA LYS A 66 -2.45 18.50 -2.16
C LYS A 66 -1.90 17.11 -2.47
N THR A 67 -0.96 17.03 -3.40
CA THR A 67 -0.33 15.78 -3.81
C THR A 67 0.49 15.16 -2.66
N LYS A 68 1.15 15.99 -1.80
CA LYS A 68 1.82 15.53 -0.58
C LYS A 68 0.86 14.74 0.32
N THR A 69 -0.29 15.33 0.63
CA THR A 69 -1.33 14.69 1.47
C THR A 69 -1.83 13.38 0.86
N GLU A 70 -2.11 13.36 -0.44
CA GLU A 70 -2.55 12.15 -1.16
C GLU A 70 -1.50 11.03 -1.08
N VAL A 71 -0.22 11.36 -1.28
CA VAL A 71 0.89 10.41 -1.22
C VAL A 71 1.07 9.86 0.19
N MET A 72 1.04 10.70 1.23
CA MET A 72 1.17 10.25 2.62
C MET A 72 -0.01 9.38 3.03
N THR A 73 -1.24 9.75 2.72
CA THR A 73 -2.42 8.93 2.97
C THR A 73 -2.29 7.55 2.30
N MET A 74 -1.78 7.52 1.08
CA MET A 74 -1.54 6.26 0.35
C MET A 74 -0.47 5.39 1.03
N ILE A 75 0.66 5.96 1.44
CA ILE A 75 1.73 5.25 2.15
C ILE A 75 1.19 4.65 3.45
N CYS A 76 0.46 5.43 4.25
CA CYS A 76 -0.14 4.98 5.50
C CYS A 76 -1.18 3.86 5.27
N ALA A 77 -2.00 3.98 4.22
CA ALA A 77 -2.97 2.94 3.85
C ALA A 77 -2.27 1.62 3.49
N PHE A 78 -1.17 1.67 2.73
CA PHE A 78 -0.39 0.47 2.42
C PHE A 78 0.24 -0.15 3.67
N ALA A 79 0.84 0.68 4.55
CA ALA A 79 1.43 0.23 5.80
C ALA A 79 0.42 -0.52 6.65
N HIS A 80 -0.77 0.05 6.81
CA HIS A 80 -1.87 -0.57 7.55
C HIS A 80 -2.34 -1.88 6.91
N ASP A 81 -2.67 -1.87 5.60
CA ASP A 81 -3.25 -3.01 4.89
C ASP A 81 -2.31 -4.21 4.77
N PHE A 82 -1.00 -3.95 4.74
CA PHE A 82 0.02 -4.99 4.63
C PHE A 82 0.73 -5.28 5.96
N ASN A 83 0.31 -4.61 7.05
CA ASN A 83 0.93 -4.71 8.38
C ASN A 83 2.45 -4.46 8.32
N GLN A 84 2.85 -3.34 7.70
CA GLN A 84 4.25 -3.00 7.45
C GLN A 84 4.70 -1.81 8.30
N THR A 85 5.96 -1.83 8.70
CA THR A 85 6.59 -0.68 9.36
C THR A 85 7.14 0.29 8.33
N ILE A 86 6.82 1.59 8.48
CA ILE A 86 7.38 2.66 7.65
C ILE A 86 8.38 3.46 8.49
N VAL A 87 9.58 3.63 7.97
CA VAL A 87 10.55 4.59 8.48
C VAL A 87 10.54 5.78 7.54
N LEU A 88 9.92 6.87 7.99
CA LEU A 88 9.80 8.11 7.22
C LEU A 88 10.90 9.07 7.64
N VAL A 89 11.71 9.51 6.70
CA VAL A 89 12.68 10.60 6.87
C VAL A 89 12.12 11.84 6.20
N THR A 90 11.95 12.92 6.96
CA THR A 90 11.45 14.19 6.43
C THR A 90 11.85 15.36 7.32
N HIS A 91 12.02 16.53 6.72
CA HIS A 91 12.17 17.80 7.44
C HIS A 91 10.84 18.57 7.55
N ASP A 92 9.76 18.06 6.95
CA ASP A 92 8.43 18.69 6.98
C ASP A 92 7.63 18.21 8.20
N PRO A 93 7.37 19.08 9.20
CA PRO A 93 6.62 18.70 10.40
C PRO A 93 5.20 18.19 10.11
N GLN A 94 4.57 18.69 9.04
CA GLN A 94 3.25 18.24 8.61
C GLN A 94 3.30 16.78 8.14
N MET A 95 4.35 16.40 7.42
CA MET A 95 4.54 15.01 7.00
C MET A 95 4.92 14.12 8.18
N ALA A 96 5.74 14.61 9.12
CA ALA A 96 6.07 13.88 10.35
C ALA A 96 4.83 13.56 11.21
N SER A 97 3.78 14.39 11.16
CA SER A 97 2.54 14.15 11.91
C SER A 97 1.77 12.88 11.51
N TYR A 98 2.07 12.29 10.37
CA TYR A 98 1.49 11.00 9.95
C TYR A 98 2.08 9.80 10.71
N ALA A 99 3.25 9.94 11.33
CA ALA A 99 3.92 8.85 12.03
C ALA A 99 3.35 8.62 13.45
N ASP A 100 3.43 7.39 13.95
CA ASP A 100 3.04 7.01 15.30
C ASP A 100 4.08 7.45 16.35
N ARG A 101 5.36 7.52 15.94
CA ARG A 101 6.49 7.91 16.76
C ARG A 101 7.38 8.87 15.97
N ILE A 102 7.80 9.93 16.61
CA ILE A 102 8.63 10.97 15.99
C ILE A 102 9.96 11.04 16.74
N VAL A 103 11.05 10.81 16.02
CA VAL A 103 12.42 10.94 16.51
C VAL A 103 13.05 12.14 15.82
N THR A 104 13.50 13.13 16.59
CA THR A 104 14.15 14.32 16.07
C THR A 104 15.66 14.20 16.20
N LEU A 105 16.37 14.42 15.07
CA LEU A 105 17.83 14.41 15.02
C LEU A 105 18.35 15.82 14.74
N LEU A 106 19.40 16.21 15.47
CA LEU A 106 20.17 17.43 15.23
C LEU A 106 21.67 17.08 15.35
N ASP A 107 22.45 17.46 14.37
CA ASP A 107 23.91 17.20 14.32
C ASP A 107 24.27 15.73 14.62
N GLY A 108 23.50 14.79 14.06
CA GLY A 108 23.73 13.35 14.22
C GLY A 108 23.34 12.80 15.61
N ARG A 109 22.69 13.58 16.47
CA ARG A 109 22.25 13.18 17.79
C ARG A 109 20.72 13.23 17.91
N ILE A 110 20.16 12.30 18.66
CA ILE A 110 18.73 12.31 18.98
C ILE A 110 18.51 13.39 20.04
N THR A 111 17.69 14.39 19.71
CA THR A 111 17.29 15.49 20.61
C THR A 111 15.89 15.29 21.19
N SER A 112 15.03 14.51 20.53
CA SER A 112 13.69 14.18 21.00
C SER A 112 13.26 12.81 20.46
N ASP A 113 12.53 12.09 21.30
CA ASP A 113 11.91 10.80 20.92
C ASP A 113 10.55 10.74 21.63
N ARG A 114 9.45 10.77 20.86
CA ARG A 114 8.10 10.85 21.42
C ARG A 114 7.09 10.08 20.60
N LEU A 115 6.09 9.53 21.27
CA LEU A 115 4.89 9.02 20.60
C LEU A 115 4.04 10.20 20.13
N ASN A 116 3.48 10.04 18.96
CA ASN A 116 2.56 11.03 18.41
C ASN A 116 1.15 10.73 18.93
N THR A 117 0.72 11.49 19.94
CA THR A 117 -0.60 11.41 20.57
C THR A 117 -1.60 12.43 20.00
N ASP A 118 -1.24 13.10 18.91
CA ASP A 118 -2.09 14.12 18.30
C ASP A 118 -3.33 13.46 17.68
N LEU A 119 -4.50 13.75 18.26
CA LEU A 119 -5.80 13.26 17.79
C LEU A 119 -6.27 13.95 16.50
N SER A 120 -5.63 15.05 16.08
CA SER A 120 -5.89 15.72 14.79
C SER A 120 -5.16 15.06 13.61
N ARG A 121 -4.45 13.97 13.88
CA ARG A 121 -3.76 13.15 12.88
C ARG A 121 -4.71 12.78 11.75
N PRO A 122 -4.28 12.90 10.50
CA PRO A 122 -5.09 12.45 9.37
C PRO A 122 -5.42 10.95 9.50
N THR A 123 -6.70 10.64 9.69
CA THR A 123 -7.15 9.25 9.73
C THR A 123 -7.00 8.63 8.35
N VAL A 124 -6.30 7.51 8.29
CA VAL A 124 -6.26 6.71 7.07
C VAL A 124 -7.65 6.11 6.88
N PRO A 125 -8.35 6.38 5.78
CA PRO A 125 -9.62 5.71 5.49
C PRO A 125 -9.35 4.21 5.44
N SER A 126 -10.00 3.43 6.27
CA SER A 126 -10.00 1.98 6.14
C SER A 126 -10.49 1.63 4.74
N THR A 127 -9.63 1.04 3.92
CA THR A 127 -10.01 0.52 2.61
C THR A 127 -11.15 -0.47 2.83
N PRO A 128 -12.26 -0.39 2.08
CA PRO A 128 -13.31 -1.40 2.20
C PRO A 128 -12.68 -2.78 1.99
N SER A 129 -12.93 -3.68 2.94
CA SER A 129 -12.45 -5.06 2.96
C SER A 129 -12.62 -5.67 1.57
N ALA A 130 -11.58 -6.35 1.08
CA ALA A 130 -11.65 -7.11 -0.16
C ALA A 130 -12.90 -8.00 -0.13
N PRO A 131 -13.63 -8.15 -1.24
CA PRO A 131 -14.80 -9.01 -1.28
C PRO A 131 -14.40 -10.41 -0.84
N THR A 132 -15.07 -10.90 0.20
CA THR A 132 -15.02 -12.29 0.65
C THR A 132 -15.26 -13.19 -0.57
N THR A 133 -14.33 -14.09 -0.81
CA THR A 133 -14.47 -15.15 -1.82
C THR A 133 -15.85 -15.80 -1.69
N PRO A 134 -16.59 -15.93 -2.79
CA PRO A 134 -17.86 -16.65 -2.74
C PRO A 134 -17.60 -18.11 -2.34
N THR A 135 -18.23 -18.53 -1.27
CA THR A 135 -18.31 -19.92 -0.84
C THR A 135 -18.83 -20.77 -2.00
N THR A 136 -18.05 -21.74 -2.40
CA THR A 136 -18.42 -22.74 -3.42
C THR A 136 -19.73 -23.40 -2.99
N PRO A 137 -20.77 -23.44 -3.84
CA PRO A 137 -21.98 -24.18 -3.50
C PRO A 137 -21.66 -25.67 -3.44
N SER A 138 -21.96 -26.29 -2.30
CA SER A 138 -21.90 -27.73 -2.07
C SER A 138 -22.80 -28.45 -3.08
N THR A 139 -22.22 -29.38 -3.83
CA THR A 139 -22.87 -30.30 -4.74
C THR A 139 -23.99 -31.08 -4.02
N PRO A 140 -25.21 -31.11 -4.55
CA PRO A 140 -26.25 -31.97 -3.97
C PRO A 140 -25.91 -33.45 -4.22
N SER A 141 -25.93 -34.25 -3.15
CA SER A 141 -25.80 -35.69 -3.18
C SER A 141 -26.87 -36.32 -4.08
N ALA A 142 -26.43 -37.09 -5.08
CA ALA A 142 -27.30 -37.90 -5.93
C ALA A 142 -28.02 -38.95 -5.06
N GLN A 143 -29.33 -38.86 -5.00
CA GLN A 143 -30.21 -39.90 -4.46
C GLN A 143 -30.20 -41.10 -5.41
N ARG A 144 -29.77 -42.21 -4.88
CA ARG A 144 -29.80 -43.54 -5.49
C ARG A 144 -31.24 -44.03 -5.49
N THR A 145 -31.94 -44.01 -6.62
CA THR A 145 -33.20 -44.71 -6.81
C THR A 145 -32.91 -46.20 -7.02
N GLN A 146 -33.36 -47.01 -6.06
CA GLN A 146 -33.46 -48.45 -6.23
C GLN A 146 -34.61 -48.74 -7.20
N GLY A 147 -34.33 -49.49 -8.26
CA GLY A 147 -35.31 -50.07 -9.15
C GLY A 147 -35.90 -51.32 -8.52
N VAL A 148 -37.22 -51.39 -8.57
CA VAL A 148 -38.01 -52.59 -8.24
C VAL A 148 -38.34 -53.30 -9.52
N ASP A 149 -38.17 -54.60 -9.45
CA ASP A 149 -38.60 -55.70 -10.38
C ASP A 149 -39.89 -55.48 -11.18
N ARG A 150 -39.79 -55.85 -12.44
CA ARG A 150 -40.60 -56.94 -13.10
C ARG A 150 -40.12 -57.19 -14.51
#